data_a2fb2a4b84f3d460df1e57b04e85f163
#
_entry.id   a2fb2a4b84f3d460df1e57b04e85f163
#
_cell.length_a   1.000
_cell.length_b   1.000
_cell.length_c   1.000
_cell.angle_alpha   90.00
_cell.angle_beta   90.00
_cell.angle_gamma   90.00
#
_symmetry.space_group_name_H-M   'P 1'
#
loop_
_entity.id
_entity.type
_entity.pdbx_description
1 polymer ?
#
loop_
_entity_poly.entity_id
_entity_poly.type
_entity_poly.pdbx_seq_one_letter_code
_entity_poly.pdbx_strand_id
1 'polypeptide(L)'
;MNMDRKKFLSMCEECSRLPKGAMGIPAHVPEHLIVRHDGIPYYPVSYSLGWDEGNIVHTAVLHDIRQNSVTSVNLLQLEDENE
;
A
#
# COMPACT_ATOMS: atom_id res chain seq x y z
N MET A 1 5.50 14.50 -2.68
CA MET A 1 6.49 13.72 -3.46
C MET A 1 5.94 12.33 -3.73
N ASN A 2 6.26 11.75 -4.88
CA ASN A 2 5.75 10.42 -5.23
C ASN A 2 6.37 9.35 -4.33
N MET A 3 5.59 8.31 -4.08
CA MET A 3 6.05 7.18 -3.28
C MET A 3 7.20 6.45 -3.95
N ASP A 4 8.29 6.23 -3.20
CA ASP A 4 9.43 5.48 -3.68
C ASP A 4 9.19 3.97 -3.51
N ARG A 5 9.65 3.18 -4.48
CA ARG A 5 9.49 1.72 -4.45
C ARG A 5 10.12 1.10 -3.21
N LYS A 6 11.31 1.52 -2.84
CA LYS A 6 11.99 1.00 -1.65
C LYS A 6 11.19 1.28 -0.38
N LYS A 7 10.67 2.49 -0.27
CA LYS A 7 9.87 2.88 0.89
C LYS A 7 8.57 2.07 0.93
N PHE A 8 7.92 1.91 -0.23
CA PHE A 8 6.68 1.15 -0.29
C PHE A 8 6.89 -0.31 0.12
N LEU A 9 7.96 -0.94 -0.38
CA LEU A 9 8.29 -2.33 -0.01
C LEU A 9 8.58 -2.45 1.48
N SER A 10 9.28 -1.48 2.06
CA SER A 10 9.56 -1.45 3.48
C SER A 10 8.27 -1.36 4.31
N MET A 11 7.33 -0.53 3.85
CA MET A 11 6.03 -0.40 4.49
C MET A 11 5.22 -1.68 4.41
N CYS A 12 5.26 -2.37 3.26
CA CYS A 12 4.59 -3.67 3.11
C CYS A 12 5.16 -4.68 4.11
N GLU A 13 6.48 -4.71 4.26
CA GLU A 13 7.12 -5.62 5.19
C GLU A 13 6.71 -5.31 6.63
N GLU A 14 6.70 -4.05 7.02
CA GLU A 14 6.26 -3.66 8.35
C GLU A 14 4.80 -4.06 8.60
N CYS A 15 3.93 -3.81 7.62
CA CYS A 15 2.52 -4.18 7.76
C CYS A 15 2.34 -5.68 7.93
N SER A 16 3.15 -6.49 7.25
CA SER A 16 3.05 -7.94 7.35
C SER A 16 3.39 -8.46 8.75
N ARG A 17 4.09 -7.65 9.55
CA ARG A 17 4.48 -8.00 10.91
C ARG A 17 3.50 -7.51 11.97
N LEU A 18 2.50 -6.73 11.59
CA LEU A 18 1.53 -6.20 12.54
C LEU A 18 0.63 -7.34 13.09
N PRO A 19 0.22 -7.24 14.36
CA PRO A 19 -0.71 -8.23 14.92
C PRO A 19 -2.01 -8.26 14.11
N LYS A 20 -2.46 -9.46 13.77
CA LYS A 20 -3.68 -9.65 12.98
C LYS A 20 -4.90 -9.76 13.88
N GLY A 21 -6.01 -9.16 13.44
CA GLY A 21 -7.30 -9.31 14.08
C GLY A 21 -8.02 -10.56 13.60
N ALA A 22 -9.31 -10.64 13.93
CA ALA A 22 -10.14 -11.82 13.67
C ALA A 22 -10.27 -12.16 12.19
N MET A 23 -10.14 -11.17 11.30
CA MET A 23 -10.30 -11.38 9.86
C MET A 23 -8.98 -11.52 9.12
N GLY A 24 -7.90 -11.72 9.84
CA GLY A 24 -6.58 -11.84 9.22
C GLY A 24 -5.99 -10.53 8.74
N ILE A 25 -6.60 -9.41 9.10
CA ILE A 25 -6.09 -8.08 8.78
C ILE A 25 -5.53 -7.44 10.05
N PRO A 26 -4.63 -6.43 9.93
CA PRO A 26 -4.09 -5.78 11.12
C PRO A 26 -5.19 -5.18 11.98
N ALA A 27 -5.10 -5.43 13.29
CA ALA A 27 -6.06 -4.87 14.25
C ALA A 27 -5.93 -3.36 14.36
N HIS A 28 -4.71 -2.84 14.14
CA HIS A 28 -4.43 -1.41 14.19
C HIS A 28 -3.27 -1.11 13.22
N VAL A 29 -3.44 -0.09 12.40
CA VAL A 29 -2.41 0.34 11.46
C VAL A 29 -1.84 1.67 11.93
N PRO A 30 -0.53 1.72 12.29
CA PRO A 30 0.11 2.98 12.69
C PRO A 30 0.03 4.03 11.58
N GLU A 31 -0.04 5.29 11.97
CA GLU A 31 -0.17 6.40 11.02
C GLU A 31 0.93 6.40 9.94
N HIS A 32 2.15 6.05 10.31
CA HIS A 32 3.26 6.06 9.36
C HIS A 32 3.15 4.97 8.28
N LEU A 33 2.24 4.02 8.45
CA LEU A 33 1.99 2.96 7.47
C LEU A 33 0.70 3.19 6.67
N ILE A 34 -0.01 4.28 6.95
CA ILE A 34 -1.23 4.60 6.22
C ILE A 34 -0.88 5.38 4.95
N VAL A 35 -1.38 4.88 3.82
CA VAL A 35 -1.24 5.52 2.52
C VAL A 35 -2.59 6.06 2.12
N ARG A 36 -2.69 7.35 1.85
CA ARG A 36 -3.95 7.95 1.39
C ARG A 36 -3.95 8.11 -0.12
N HIS A 37 -5.02 7.66 -0.73
CA HIS A 37 -5.22 7.77 -2.17
C HIS A 37 -6.67 8.21 -2.40
N ASP A 38 -6.84 9.34 -3.08
CA ASP A 38 -8.16 9.96 -3.28
C ASP A 38 -8.92 10.16 -1.97
N GLY A 39 -8.19 10.52 -0.90
CA GLY A 39 -8.79 10.78 0.40
C GLY A 39 -9.15 9.52 1.20
N ILE A 40 -8.90 8.34 0.65
CA ILE A 40 -9.23 7.08 1.31
C ILE A 40 -7.96 6.50 1.97
N PRO A 41 -8.04 6.10 3.25
CA PRO A 41 -6.87 5.51 3.92
C PRO A 41 -6.73 4.03 3.60
N TYR A 42 -5.52 3.65 3.22
CA TYR A 42 -5.16 2.26 2.93
C TYR A 42 -3.89 1.89 3.69
N TYR A 43 -3.62 0.59 3.78
CA TYR A 43 -2.29 0.15 4.16
C TYR A 43 -1.69 -0.70 3.04
N PRO A 44 -0.36 -0.66 2.85
CA PRO A 44 0.27 -1.39 1.74
C PRO A 44 0.29 -2.89 2.01
N VAL A 45 -0.03 -3.66 0.98
CA VAL A 45 -0.08 -5.12 1.06
C VAL A 45 1.06 -5.74 0.29
N SER A 46 1.22 -5.35 -0.98
CA SER A 46 2.26 -5.92 -1.83
C SER A 46 2.57 -4.98 -2.99
N TYR A 47 3.69 -5.29 -3.64
CA TYR A 47 4.14 -4.56 -4.81
C TYR A 47 4.48 -5.59 -5.88
N SER A 48 4.06 -5.34 -7.12
CA SER A 48 4.43 -6.19 -8.22
C SER A 48 4.90 -5.37 -9.41
N LEU A 49 5.83 -5.94 -10.15
CA LEU A 49 6.38 -5.35 -11.35
C LEU A 49 5.88 -6.15 -12.53
N GLY A 50 5.27 -5.48 -13.50
CA GLY A 50 4.71 -6.16 -14.66
C GLY A 50 5.01 -5.41 -15.95
N TRP A 51 4.45 -5.91 -17.04
CA TRP A 51 4.58 -5.32 -18.35
C TRP A 51 3.21 -5.09 -18.95
N ASP A 52 3.03 -3.94 -19.58
CA ASP A 52 1.81 -3.63 -20.29
C ASP A 52 2.22 -2.89 -21.57
N GLU A 53 1.92 -3.49 -22.72
CA GLU A 53 2.22 -2.94 -24.05
C GLU A 53 3.70 -2.51 -24.17
N GLY A 54 4.61 -3.33 -23.63
CA GLY A 54 6.03 -3.08 -23.72
C GLY A 54 6.57 -2.13 -22.66
N ASN A 55 5.73 -1.61 -21.79
CA ASN A 55 6.14 -0.70 -20.73
C ASN A 55 6.10 -1.39 -19.37
N ILE A 56 7.04 -1.01 -18.50
CA ILE A 56 7.08 -1.53 -17.15
C ILE A 56 5.98 -0.85 -16.33
N VAL A 57 5.20 -1.66 -15.62
CA VAL A 57 4.14 -1.16 -14.75
C VAL A 57 4.44 -1.51 -13.30
N HIS A 58 4.45 -0.51 -12.45
CA HIS A 58 4.66 -0.67 -11.00
C HIS A 58 3.30 -0.69 -10.31
N THR A 59 2.88 -1.85 -9.84
CA THR A 59 1.56 -2.01 -9.22
C THR A 59 1.68 -2.10 -7.72
N ALA A 60 1.00 -1.18 -7.03
CA ALA A 60 0.89 -1.18 -5.58
C ALA A 60 -0.47 -1.76 -5.21
N VAL A 61 -0.47 -2.79 -4.36
CA VAL A 61 -1.70 -3.40 -3.86
C VAL A 61 -1.95 -2.86 -2.47
N LEU A 62 -3.13 -2.26 -2.29
CA LEU A 62 -3.52 -1.57 -1.07
C LEU A 62 -4.78 -2.19 -0.50
N HIS A 63 -4.89 -2.20 0.82
CA HIS A 63 -6.08 -2.69 1.51
C HIS A 63 -6.78 -1.51 2.18
N ASP A 64 -8.06 -1.33 1.86
CA ASP A 64 -8.88 -0.27 2.45
C ASP A 64 -9.14 -0.61 3.92
N ILE A 65 -8.68 0.26 4.81
CA ILE A 65 -8.81 0.05 6.26
C ILE A 65 -10.26 -0.01 6.69
N ARG A 66 -11.14 0.72 6.00
CA ARG A 66 -12.54 0.88 6.42
C ARG A 66 -13.47 -0.23 5.92
N GLN A 67 -13.15 -0.83 4.77
CA GLN A 67 -14.09 -1.70 4.07
C GLN A 67 -13.61 -3.11 3.84
N ASN A 68 -12.42 -3.45 4.30
CA ASN A 68 -11.82 -4.77 4.09
C ASN A 68 -11.84 -5.18 2.61
N SER A 69 -11.47 -4.24 1.74
CA SER A 69 -11.37 -4.48 0.30
C SER A 69 -9.98 -4.14 -0.19
N VAL A 70 -9.57 -4.81 -1.25
CA VAL A 70 -8.24 -4.66 -1.83
C VAL A 70 -8.35 -3.93 -3.15
N THR A 71 -7.44 -3.00 -3.41
CA THR A 71 -7.38 -2.29 -4.68
C THR A 71 -5.94 -2.25 -5.18
N SER A 72 -5.77 -2.11 -6.48
CA SER A 72 -4.47 -2.00 -7.12
C SER A 72 -4.37 -0.65 -7.82
N VAL A 73 -3.27 0.05 -7.58
CA VAL A 73 -3.01 1.34 -8.23
C VAL A 73 -1.58 1.37 -8.74
N ASN A 74 -1.31 2.28 -9.67
CA ASN A 74 0.06 2.51 -10.11
C ASN A 74 0.83 3.20 -8.98
N LEU A 75 1.97 2.63 -8.61
CA LEU A 75 2.79 3.18 -7.53
C LEU A 75 3.12 4.65 -7.74
N LEU A 76 3.31 5.06 -8.98
CA LEU A 76 3.67 6.43 -9.31
C LEU A 76 2.55 7.43 -9.04
N GLN A 77 1.32 6.95 -8.80
CA GLN A 77 0.19 7.79 -8.46
C GLN A 77 0.03 7.99 -6.95
N LEU A 78 0.84 7.32 -6.15
CA LEU A 78 0.77 7.45 -4.70
C LEU A 78 1.67 8.59 -4.22
N GLU A 79 1.19 9.33 -3.23
CA GLU A 79 1.94 10.40 -2.60
C GLU A 79 2.56 9.92 -1.29
N ASP A 80 3.78 10.37 -1.04
CA ASP A 80 4.44 10.11 0.23
C ASP A 80 4.20 11.32 1.14
N GLU A 81 3.20 11.19 2.00
CA GLU A 81 2.79 12.28 2.90
C GLU A 81 3.62 12.37 4.17
N ASN A 82 4.48 11.39 4.41
CA ASN A 82 5.27 11.32 5.63
C ASN A 82 6.72 11.78 5.44
N GLU A 83 6.97 12.46 4.38
CA GLU A 83 8.30 12.94 4.05
C GLU A 83 8.69 14.20 4.77
#